data_b55b25acded1d6baf6c513844ff449b2
#
_entry.id   b55b25acded1d6baf6c513844ff449b2
#
_cell.length_a   1.000
_cell.length_b   1.000
_cell.length_c   1.000
_cell.angle_alpha   90.00
_cell.angle_beta   90.00
_cell.angle_gamma   90.00
#
_symmetry.space_group_name_H-M   'P 1'
#
loop_
_entity.id
_entity.type
_entity.pdbx_description
1 polymer ?
#
loop_
_entity_poly.entity_id
_entity_poly.type
_entity_poly.pdbx_seq_one_letter_code
_entity_poly.pdbx_strand_id
1 'polypeptide(L)'
;MSPPVFIDTHCHLDATEFDTDRSAVHSRTRAAGVALCVIPAVEVANFEAVRLLAHAQQDAYALGIHPLYTPQATEAHLAQLDAALHAHRHDPRLVAVGEIGLDGFVPELNTPEAWAKQQFFYKAQLKLAQRHQLPVIVHVRRSADGLLKGLRDTPVVGGIAHAFNGSLQQAQAFIALGFKLGFGGALTYDRALQLRRLATELPLSAIVLETDAPDIPPHWLYTTAEQRAAGEPQGRNEPAELPRIA
;
A
#
# COMPACT_ATOMS: atom_id res chain seq x y z
N MET A 1 -6.54 -23.38 -21.27
CA MET A 1 -6.94 -22.21 -20.47
C MET A 1 -5.79 -21.23 -20.53
N SER A 2 -6.06 -19.94 -20.76
CA SER A 2 -5.00 -18.92 -20.64
C SER A 2 -4.45 -18.93 -19.21
N PRO A 3 -3.15 -18.66 -18.99
CA PRO A 3 -2.59 -18.55 -17.65
C PRO A 3 -3.31 -17.44 -16.88
N PRO A 4 -3.39 -17.54 -15.55
CA PRO A 4 -3.97 -16.48 -14.72
C PRO A 4 -3.17 -15.19 -14.89
N VAL A 5 -3.87 -14.07 -14.87
CA VAL A 5 -3.27 -12.73 -14.91
C VAL A 5 -3.38 -12.11 -13.54
N PHE A 6 -2.27 -11.63 -12.98
CA PHE A 6 -2.20 -11.03 -11.66
C PHE A 6 -2.09 -9.52 -11.74
N ILE A 7 -2.58 -8.85 -10.70
CA ILE A 7 -2.37 -7.42 -10.44
C ILE A 7 -1.75 -7.30 -9.05
N ASP A 8 -0.60 -6.65 -8.96
CA ASP A 8 -0.02 -6.25 -7.68
C ASP A 8 -0.64 -4.90 -7.26
N THR A 9 -1.51 -4.93 -6.27
CA THR A 9 -2.27 -3.75 -5.87
C THR A 9 -1.48 -2.78 -4.99
N HIS A 10 -0.25 -3.14 -4.59
CA HIS A 10 0.60 -2.28 -3.78
C HIS A 10 2.07 -2.71 -3.84
N CYS A 11 2.92 -1.91 -4.45
CA CYS A 11 4.37 -2.09 -4.42
C CYS A 11 5.09 -0.75 -4.64
N HIS A 12 6.26 -0.58 -4.02
CA HIS A 12 7.09 0.62 -4.13
C HIS A 12 8.23 0.40 -5.12
N LEU A 13 7.89 0.21 -6.40
CA LEU A 13 8.89 0.05 -7.46
C LEU A 13 9.77 1.28 -7.69
N ASP A 14 9.39 2.43 -7.13
CA ASP A 14 10.19 3.66 -7.08
C ASP A 14 11.30 3.65 -6.02
N ALA A 15 11.25 2.70 -5.07
CA ALA A 15 12.21 2.60 -3.97
C ALA A 15 13.67 2.43 -4.47
N THR A 16 14.60 3.01 -3.72
CA THR A 16 16.02 3.03 -4.05
C THR A 16 16.66 1.65 -4.10
N GLU A 17 16.07 0.68 -3.40
CA GLU A 17 16.46 -0.73 -3.43
C GLU A 17 16.40 -1.35 -4.83
N PHE A 18 15.63 -0.73 -5.73
CA PHE A 18 15.50 -1.15 -7.12
C PHE A 18 16.35 -0.36 -8.11
N ASP A 19 17.07 0.68 -7.69
CA ASP A 19 17.78 1.60 -8.60
C ASP A 19 18.73 0.89 -9.56
N THR A 20 19.40 -0.15 -9.10
CA THR A 20 20.40 -0.88 -9.89
C THR A 20 19.81 -1.85 -10.92
N ASP A 21 18.56 -2.33 -10.69
CA ASP A 21 17.97 -3.39 -11.53
C ASP A 21 16.46 -3.23 -11.80
N ARG A 22 15.88 -2.05 -11.57
CA ARG A 22 14.42 -1.80 -11.70
C ARG A 22 13.83 -2.29 -13.03
N SER A 23 14.53 -2.11 -14.14
CA SER A 23 14.08 -2.59 -15.45
C SER A 23 14.07 -4.12 -15.54
N ALA A 24 15.04 -4.79 -14.90
CA ALA A 24 15.07 -6.24 -14.83
C ALA A 24 13.97 -6.80 -13.91
N VAL A 25 13.71 -6.12 -12.78
CA VAL A 25 12.56 -6.44 -11.89
C VAL A 25 11.26 -6.35 -12.67
N HIS A 26 11.03 -5.23 -13.40
CA HIS A 26 9.83 -5.08 -14.22
C HIS A 26 9.69 -6.21 -15.26
N SER A 27 10.78 -6.56 -15.94
CA SER A 27 10.76 -7.66 -16.92
C SER A 27 10.40 -9.01 -16.29
N ARG A 28 10.97 -9.32 -15.11
CA ARG A 28 10.62 -10.54 -14.34
C ARG A 28 9.16 -10.52 -13.88
N THR A 29 8.68 -9.37 -13.43
CA THR A 29 7.28 -9.15 -13.03
C THR A 29 6.31 -9.52 -14.15
N ARG A 30 6.54 -9.00 -15.36
CA ARG A 30 5.71 -9.30 -16.53
C ARG A 30 5.84 -10.77 -16.97
N ALA A 31 7.05 -11.34 -16.95
CA ALA A 31 7.29 -12.74 -17.27
C ALA A 31 6.60 -13.69 -16.28
N ALA A 32 6.45 -13.29 -15.02
CA ALA A 32 5.72 -14.03 -13.99
C ALA A 32 4.18 -13.96 -14.14
N GLY A 33 3.65 -13.14 -15.06
CA GLY A 33 2.20 -13.00 -15.28
C GLY A 33 1.54 -11.87 -14.48
N VAL A 34 2.31 -10.98 -13.85
CA VAL A 34 1.79 -9.76 -13.23
C VAL A 34 1.65 -8.70 -14.31
N ALA A 35 0.43 -8.43 -14.71
CA ALA A 35 0.13 -7.54 -15.84
C ALA A 35 0.14 -6.06 -15.45
N LEU A 36 -0.10 -5.74 -14.17
CA LEU A 36 -0.19 -4.39 -13.67
C LEU A 36 0.32 -4.33 -12.23
N CYS A 37 1.05 -3.27 -11.91
CA CYS A 37 1.38 -2.89 -10.54
C CYS A 37 0.72 -1.55 -10.21
N VAL A 38 0.34 -1.35 -8.95
CA VAL A 38 -0.07 -0.04 -8.43
C VAL A 38 1.06 0.48 -7.55
N ILE A 39 1.62 1.65 -7.92
CA ILE A 39 2.77 2.26 -7.26
C ILE A 39 2.27 3.49 -6.48
N PRO A 40 2.07 3.39 -5.16
CA PRO A 40 1.67 4.53 -4.35
C PRO A 40 2.87 5.42 -4.00
N ALA A 41 2.69 6.72 -4.10
CA ALA A 41 3.62 7.68 -3.55
C ALA A 41 3.52 7.72 -2.02
N VAL A 42 4.60 8.14 -1.37
CA VAL A 42 4.68 8.22 0.11
C VAL A 42 4.84 9.67 0.60
N GLU A 43 5.29 10.58 -0.26
CA GLU A 43 5.46 12.00 0.04
C GLU A 43 5.41 12.84 -1.23
N VAL A 44 5.28 14.15 -1.07
CA VAL A 44 5.20 15.08 -2.22
C VAL A 44 6.44 15.01 -3.11
N ALA A 45 7.61 14.78 -2.51
CA ALA A 45 8.88 14.74 -3.23
C ALA A 45 8.95 13.62 -4.28
N ASN A 46 8.23 12.50 -4.07
CA ASN A 46 8.25 11.38 -5.03
C ASN A 46 7.04 11.32 -5.98
N PHE A 47 6.09 12.26 -5.92
CA PHE A 47 4.88 12.23 -6.77
C PHE A 47 5.21 12.12 -8.26
N GLU A 48 6.11 12.96 -8.74
CA GLU A 48 6.45 12.97 -10.17
C GLU A 48 7.26 11.74 -10.56
N ALA A 49 8.16 11.26 -9.70
CA ALA A 49 8.95 10.06 -9.96
C ALA A 49 8.03 8.82 -10.08
N VAL A 50 7.07 8.66 -9.17
CA VAL A 50 6.09 7.57 -9.19
C VAL A 50 5.22 7.65 -10.45
N ARG A 51 4.72 8.84 -10.80
CA ARG A 51 3.91 9.05 -12.02
C ARG A 51 4.69 8.67 -13.27
N LEU A 52 5.91 9.19 -13.43
CA LEU A 52 6.75 8.91 -14.59
C LEU A 52 7.10 7.42 -14.71
N LEU A 53 7.40 6.78 -13.58
CA LEU A 53 7.68 5.35 -13.54
C LEU A 53 6.47 4.54 -13.98
N ALA A 54 5.28 4.84 -13.44
CA ALA A 54 4.03 4.16 -13.80
C ALA A 54 3.73 4.31 -15.30
N HIS A 55 3.93 5.50 -15.86
CA HIS A 55 3.76 5.70 -17.31
C HIS A 55 4.77 4.91 -18.14
N ALA A 56 6.05 4.93 -17.76
CA ALA A 56 7.11 4.22 -18.48
C ALA A 56 6.91 2.70 -18.48
N GLN A 57 6.37 2.15 -17.40
CA GLN A 57 6.14 0.71 -17.22
C GLN A 57 4.73 0.26 -17.55
N GLN A 58 3.84 1.17 -17.94
CA GLN A 58 2.41 0.90 -18.17
C GLN A 58 1.69 0.38 -16.90
N ASP A 59 2.14 0.82 -15.74
CA ASP A 59 1.57 0.57 -14.43
C ASP A 59 0.59 1.68 -14.02
N ALA A 60 -0.07 1.52 -12.87
CA ALA A 60 -0.91 2.53 -12.25
C ALA A 60 -0.19 3.17 -11.06
N TYR A 61 -0.67 4.35 -10.62
CA TYR A 61 -0.09 5.02 -9.46
C TYR A 61 -1.16 5.66 -8.59
N ALA A 62 -0.77 5.93 -7.35
CA ALA A 62 -1.56 6.71 -6.41
C ALA A 62 -0.70 7.82 -5.80
N LEU A 63 -1.32 8.92 -5.38
CA LEU A 63 -0.65 10.06 -4.76
C LEU A 63 -1.16 10.25 -3.34
N GLY A 64 -0.25 10.32 -2.38
CA GLY A 64 -0.59 10.48 -0.97
C GLY A 64 0.62 10.82 -0.10
N ILE A 65 0.36 11.14 1.15
CA ILE A 65 1.38 11.37 2.18
C ILE A 65 1.22 10.29 3.24
N HIS A 66 2.17 9.36 3.24
CA HIS A 66 2.20 8.21 4.12
C HIS A 66 2.44 8.61 5.59
N PRO A 67 1.89 7.89 6.58
CA PRO A 67 2.06 8.23 7.99
C PRO A 67 3.52 8.38 8.44
N LEU A 68 4.46 7.61 7.92
CA LEU A 68 5.89 7.73 8.24
C LEU A 68 6.49 9.08 7.82
N TYR A 69 5.89 9.76 6.85
CA TYR A 69 6.36 11.06 6.32
C TYR A 69 5.60 12.25 6.92
N THR A 70 4.59 12.00 7.77
CA THR A 70 3.85 13.09 8.42
C THR A 70 4.69 13.95 9.36
N PRO A 71 5.74 13.47 10.07
CA PRO A 71 6.56 14.31 10.92
C PRO A 71 7.12 15.56 10.20
N GLN A 72 7.61 15.42 8.99
CA GLN A 72 8.16 16.51 8.18
C GLN A 72 7.14 17.17 7.26
N ALA A 73 5.94 16.59 7.11
CA ALA A 73 4.90 17.14 6.25
C ALA A 73 4.30 18.43 6.85
N THR A 74 3.85 19.32 5.97
CA THR A 74 3.19 20.58 6.30
C THR A 74 1.85 20.71 5.57
N GLU A 75 1.02 21.65 5.95
CA GLU A 75 -0.24 21.91 5.23
C GLU A 75 0.00 22.33 3.76
N ALA A 76 1.14 22.93 3.46
CA ALA A 76 1.51 23.22 2.07
C ALA A 76 1.63 21.93 1.23
N HIS A 77 2.06 20.82 1.82
CA HIS A 77 2.11 19.52 1.12
C HIS A 77 0.70 18.99 0.80
N LEU A 78 -0.30 19.26 1.64
CA LEU A 78 -1.69 18.94 1.32
C LEU A 78 -2.21 19.77 0.15
N ALA A 79 -1.85 21.05 0.06
CA ALA A 79 -2.18 21.89 -1.09
C ALA A 79 -1.49 21.41 -2.38
N GLN A 80 -0.24 20.95 -2.27
CA GLN A 80 0.48 20.36 -3.41
C GLN A 80 -0.14 19.03 -3.85
N LEU A 81 -0.59 18.20 -2.92
CA LEU A 81 -1.34 16.97 -3.24
C LEU A 81 -2.65 17.30 -3.96
N ASP A 82 -3.44 18.27 -3.46
CA ASP A 82 -4.68 18.69 -4.11
C ASP A 82 -4.42 19.19 -5.55
N ALA A 83 -3.39 20.00 -5.72
CA ALA A 83 -2.98 20.50 -7.05
C ALA A 83 -2.54 19.37 -7.99
N ALA A 84 -1.78 18.37 -7.50
CA ALA A 84 -1.34 17.23 -8.29
C ALA A 84 -2.53 16.34 -8.70
N LEU A 85 -3.44 16.03 -7.78
CA LEU A 85 -4.66 15.28 -8.07
C LEU A 85 -5.53 16.00 -9.11
N HIS A 86 -5.67 17.33 -9.00
CA HIS A 86 -6.40 18.14 -9.98
C HIS A 86 -5.71 18.13 -11.36
N ALA A 87 -4.39 18.31 -11.41
CA ALA A 87 -3.62 18.32 -12.65
C ALA A 87 -3.72 16.99 -13.41
N HIS A 88 -3.73 15.88 -12.68
CA HIS A 88 -3.76 14.53 -13.25
C HIS A 88 -5.15 13.87 -13.23
N ARG A 89 -6.23 14.59 -12.98
CA ARG A 89 -7.61 14.06 -12.87
C ARG A 89 -8.12 13.30 -14.10
N HIS A 90 -7.52 13.48 -15.25
CA HIS A 90 -7.86 12.79 -16.50
C HIS A 90 -6.79 11.76 -16.90
N ASP A 91 -5.79 11.54 -16.08
CA ASP A 91 -4.80 10.49 -16.28
C ASP A 91 -5.40 9.14 -15.86
N PRO A 92 -5.61 8.19 -16.80
CA PRO A 92 -6.21 6.90 -16.48
C PRO A 92 -5.33 6.03 -15.58
N ARG A 93 -4.06 6.42 -15.37
CA ARG A 93 -3.13 5.70 -14.49
C ARG A 93 -3.16 6.18 -13.04
N LEU A 94 -3.72 7.35 -12.78
CA LEU A 94 -3.99 7.82 -11.41
C LEU A 94 -5.24 7.11 -10.89
N VAL A 95 -5.06 6.13 -10.01
CA VAL A 95 -6.15 5.25 -9.59
C VAL A 95 -6.65 5.48 -8.16
N ALA A 96 -5.89 6.17 -7.32
CA ALA A 96 -6.29 6.39 -5.92
C ALA A 96 -5.58 7.59 -5.29
N VAL A 97 -6.10 8.04 -4.15
CA VAL A 97 -5.32 8.81 -3.16
C VAL A 97 -4.65 7.80 -2.21
N GLY A 98 -3.33 7.76 -2.20
CA GLY A 98 -2.57 6.78 -1.43
C GLY A 98 -1.06 6.87 -1.75
N GLU A 99 -0.24 6.36 -0.84
CA GLU A 99 -0.62 5.70 0.38
C GLU A 99 -0.87 6.72 1.49
N ILE A 100 -1.98 6.56 2.19
CA ILE A 100 -2.36 7.41 3.33
C ILE A 100 -2.70 6.53 4.53
N GLY A 101 -2.87 7.07 5.70
CA GLY A 101 -3.34 6.24 6.81
C GLY A 101 -2.71 6.57 8.15
N LEU A 102 -2.60 5.55 9.02
CA LEU A 102 -2.11 5.67 10.39
C LEU A 102 -1.18 4.50 10.71
N ASP A 103 -0.04 4.78 11.31
CA ASP A 103 0.89 3.80 11.86
C ASP A 103 0.92 3.87 13.39
N GLY A 104 0.39 2.85 14.05
CA GLY A 104 0.41 2.67 15.50
C GLY A 104 1.54 1.74 15.98
N PHE A 105 2.51 1.42 15.13
CA PHE A 105 3.60 0.51 15.47
C PHE A 105 4.92 1.23 15.74
N VAL A 106 5.26 2.24 14.94
CA VAL A 106 6.51 2.99 15.05
C VAL A 106 6.47 3.87 16.30
N PRO A 107 7.37 3.70 17.29
CA PRO A 107 7.29 4.40 18.58
C PRO A 107 7.27 5.93 18.46
N GLU A 108 8.09 6.48 17.54
CA GLU A 108 8.23 7.91 17.31
C GLU A 108 6.95 8.54 16.77
N LEU A 109 6.09 7.76 16.14
CA LEU A 109 4.80 8.17 15.61
C LEU A 109 3.65 8.02 16.61
N ASN A 110 3.90 7.40 17.76
CA ASN A 110 2.90 7.13 18.79
C ASN A 110 2.92 8.11 19.96
N THR A 111 3.70 9.19 19.88
CA THR A 111 3.52 10.31 20.83
C THR A 111 2.17 10.99 20.58
N PRO A 112 1.54 11.61 21.59
CA PRO A 112 0.26 12.28 21.40
C PRO A 112 0.27 13.29 20.25
N GLU A 113 1.36 14.06 20.10
CA GLU A 113 1.53 15.08 19.08
C GLU A 113 1.69 14.46 17.68
N ALA A 114 2.54 13.45 17.54
CA ALA A 114 2.77 12.77 16.28
C ALA A 114 1.51 12.02 15.83
N TRP A 115 0.81 11.37 16.76
CA TRP A 115 -0.46 10.72 16.48
C TRP A 115 -1.55 11.69 16.04
N ALA A 116 -1.68 12.83 16.71
CA ALA A 116 -2.61 13.89 16.32
C ALA A 116 -2.28 14.42 14.92
N LYS A 117 -0.99 14.57 14.59
CA LYS A 117 -0.55 14.99 13.25
C LYS A 117 -0.89 13.95 12.18
N GLN A 118 -0.64 12.66 12.42
CA GLN A 118 -1.08 11.60 11.51
C GLN A 118 -2.59 11.67 11.27
N GLN A 119 -3.39 11.78 12.33
CA GLN A 119 -4.84 11.87 12.21
C GLN A 119 -5.29 13.10 11.40
N PHE A 120 -4.63 14.23 11.58
CA PHE A 120 -4.88 15.43 10.80
C PHE A 120 -4.64 15.20 9.31
N PHE A 121 -3.46 14.68 8.94
CA PHE A 121 -3.11 14.37 7.55
C PHE A 121 -4.02 13.32 6.95
N TYR A 122 -4.32 12.25 7.67
CA TYR A 122 -5.23 11.20 7.21
C TYR A 122 -6.61 11.78 6.87
N LYS A 123 -7.23 12.54 7.79
CA LYS A 123 -8.55 13.14 7.58
C LYS A 123 -8.55 14.17 6.45
N ALA A 124 -7.49 14.98 6.33
CA ALA A 124 -7.36 15.93 5.24
C ALA A 124 -7.30 15.21 3.89
N GLN A 125 -6.54 14.14 3.78
CA GLN A 125 -6.41 13.36 2.55
C GLN A 125 -7.69 12.58 2.20
N LEU A 126 -8.46 12.11 3.18
CA LEU A 126 -9.79 11.55 2.91
C LEU A 126 -10.72 12.61 2.28
N LYS A 127 -10.69 13.87 2.74
CA LYS A 127 -11.46 14.96 2.13
C LYS A 127 -11.01 15.26 0.71
N LEU A 128 -9.70 15.14 0.41
CA LEU A 128 -9.19 15.26 -0.95
C LEU A 128 -9.69 14.11 -1.83
N ALA A 129 -9.61 12.87 -1.34
CA ALA A 129 -10.14 11.71 -2.05
C ALA A 129 -11.64 11.86 -2.37
N GLN A 130 -12.44 12.35 -1.41
CA GLN A 130 -13.86 12.64 -1.60
C GLN A 130 -14.07 13.73 -2.67
N ARG A 131 -13.31 14.84 -2.60
CA ARG A 131 -13.37 15.95 -3.57
C ARG A 131 -13.06 15.50 -4.99
N HIS A 132 -12.03 14.69 -5.16
CA HIS A 132 -11.58 14.18 -6.47
C HIS A 132 -12.29 12.91 -6.89
N GLN A 133 -13.21 12.38 -6.09
CA GLN A 133 -13.97 11.14 -6.34
C GLN A 133 -13.06 9.92 -6.60
N LEU A 134 -11.93 9.86 -5.91
CA LEU A 134 -10.98 8.76 -5.99
C LEU A 134 -11.13 7.80 -4.80
N PRO A 135 -10.92 6.50 -5.00
CA PRO A 135 -10.74 5.56 -3.90
C PRO A 135 -9.44 5.86 -3.15
N VAL A 136 -9.24 5.20 -2.01
CA VAL A 136 -8.02 5.36 -1.22
C VAL A 136 -7.27 4.06 -1.03
N ILE A 137 -5.94 4.13 -0.93
CA ILE A 137 -5.09 3.03 -0.44
C ILE A 137 -4.63 3.44 0.95
N VAL A 138 -5.01 2.63 1.96
CA VAL A 138 -4.73 2.97 3.35
C VAL A 138 -3.73 2.01 3.99
N HIS A 139 -2.70 2.59 4.60
CA HIS A 139 -1.75 1.92 5.47
C HIS A 139 -2.41 1.53 6.79
N VAL A 140 -2.38 0.24 7.13
CA VAL A 140 -3.06 -0.33 8.30
C VAL A 140 -2.05 -1.03 9.20
N ARG A 141 -1.45 -0.32 10.14
CA ARG A 141 -0.50 -0.92 11.07
C ARG A 141 -0.82 -0.54 12.51
N ARG A 142 -1.47 -1.47 13.26
CA ARG A 142 -2.02 -1.24 14.62
C ARG A 142 -2.95 -0.03 14.71
N SER A 143 -3.73 0.23 13.66
CA SER A 143 -4.49 1.47 13.52
C SER A 143 -5.91 1.29 12.95
N ALA A 144 -6.36 0.05 12.74
CA ALA A 144 -7.60 -0.27 12.05
C ALA A 144 -8.82 0.50 12.58
N ASP A 145 -9.00 0.61 13.90
CA ASP A 145 -10.16 1.31 14.49
C ASP A 145 -10.10 2.83 14.23
N GLY A 146 -8.90 3.42 14.27
CA GLY A 146 -8.69 4.83 13.93
C GLY A 146 -9.01 5.13 12.47
N LEU A 147 -8.59 4.23 11.57
CA LEU A 147 -8.90 4.33 10.14
C LEU A 147 -10.39 4.19 9.89
N LEU A 148 -11.04 3.17 10.44
CA LEU A 148 -12.49 2.95 10.34
C LEU A 148 -13.29 4.14 10.85
N LYS A 149 -12.83 4.77 11.95
CA LYS A 149 -13.45 6.01 12.44
C LYS A 149 -13.36 7.13 11.40
N GLY A 150 -12.17 7.38 10.85
CA GLY A 150 -11.99 8.42 9.83
C GLY A 150 -12.82 8.18 8.57
N LEU A 151 -12.91 6.93 8.10
CA LEU A 151 -13.71 6.55 6.94
C LEU A 151 -15.21 6.71 7.15
N ARG A 152 -15.71 6.49 8.38
CA ARG A 152 -17.12 6.77 8.72
C ARG A 152 -17.40 8.27 8.81
N ASP A 153 -16.46 9.04 9.35
CA ASP A 153 -16.57 10.50 9.47
C ASP A 153 -16.46 11.19 8.09
N THR A 154 -15.70 10.60 7.17
CA THR A 154 -15.47 11.14 5.80
C THR A 154 -15.57 9.99 4.78
N PRO A 155 -16.78 9.65 4.33
CA PRO A 155 -16.99 8.58 3.38
C PRO A 155 -16.30 8.85 2.03
N VAL A 156 -15.64 7.83 1.50
CA VAL A 156 -15.01 7.82 0.18
C VAL A 156 -15.66 6.74 -0.71
N VAL A 157 -15.35 6.70 -1.98
CA VAL A 157 -15.94 5.72 -2.93
C VAL A 157 -15.49 4.28 -2.70
N GLY A 158 -14.67 4.01 -1.68
CA GLY A 158 -14.08 2.73 -1.34
C GLY A 158 -12.56 2.78 -1.40
N GLY A 159 -11.90 1.62 -1.42
CA GLY A 159 -10.45 1.57 -1.46
C GLY A 159 -9.85 0.21 -1.15
N ILE A 160 -8.57 0.22 -0.82
CA ILE A 160 -7.81 -0.94 -0.38
C ILE A 160 -7.24 -0.66 1.02
N ALA A 161 -7.50 -1.55 1.97
CA ALA A 161 -6.77 -1.62 3.22
C ALA A 161 -5.55 -2.52 3.00
N HIS A 162 -4.41 -1.86 2.68
CA HIS A 162 -3.14 -2.50 2.35
C HIS A 162 -2.55 -3.22 3.58
N ALA A 163 -1.83 -4.32 3.33
CA ALA A 163 -1.18 -5.17 4.33
C ALA A 163 -2.09 -5.49 5.53
N PHE A 164 -3.35 -5.80 5.24
CA PHE A 164 -4.37 -5.93 6.27
C PHE A 164 -4.03 -7.05 7.27
N ASN A 165 -3.94 -6.66 8.54
CA ASN A 165 -3.69 -7.56 9.66
C ASN A 165 -4.55 -7.16 10.86
N GLY A 166 -5.86 -7.23 10.68
CA GLY A 166 -6.85 -6.93 11.72
C GLY A 166 -7.66 -8.15 12.14
N SER A 167 -8.66 -7.95 13.01
CA SER A 167 -9.64 -8.97 13.36
C SER A 167 -10.65 -9.20 12.23
N LEU A 168 -11.37 -10.31 12.28
CA LEU A 168 -12.48 -10.58 11.35
C LEU A 168 -13.55 -9.47 11.41
N GLN A 169 -13.83 -8.95 12.60
CA GLN A 169 -14.78 -7.85 12.78
C GLN A 169 -14.31 -6.57 12.10
N GLN A 170 -13.02 -6.24 12.21
CA GLN A 170 -12.44 -5.10 11.51
C GLN A 170 -12.44 -5.31 9.98
N ALA A 171 -12.11 -6.53 9.52
CA ALA A 171 -12.20 -6.89 8.11
C ALA A 171 -13.62 -6.66 7.55
N GLN A 172 -14.64 -7.17 8.24
CA GLN A 172 -16.04 -6.97 7.86
C GLN A 172 -16.44 -5.48 7.85
N ALA A 173 -15.92 -4.70 8.81
CA ALA A 173 -16.19 -3.26 8.85
C ALA A 173 -15.58 -2.51 7.66
N PHE A 174 -14.34 -2.85 7.24
CA PHE A 174 -13.75 -2.30 6.02
C PHE A 174 -14.54 -2.71 4.77
N ILE A 175 -14.92 -3.97 4.67
CA ILE A 175 -15.72 -4.49 3.54
C ILE A 175 -17.08 -3.75 3.45
N ALA A 176 -17.75 -3.53 4.59
CA ALA A 176 -19.01 -2.79 4.63
C ALA A 176 -18.87 -1.32 4.16
N LEU A 177 -17.67 -0.74 4.23
CA LEU A 177 -17.34 0.59 3.70
C LEU A 177 -16.85 0.55 2.24
N GLY A 178 -16.96 -0.58 1.55
CA GLY A 178 -16.57 -0.72 0.14
C GLY A 178 -15.07 -0.99 -0.08
N PHE A 179 -14.34 -1.41 0.96
CA PHE A 179 -12.92 -1.69 0.85
C PHE A 179 -12.63 -3.14 0.47
N LYS A 180 -11.53 -3.34 -0.24
CA LYS A 180 -10.84 -4.60 -0.39
C LYS A 180 -9.70 -4.68 0.61
N LEU A 181 -9.29 -5.89 0.95
CA LEU A 181 -8.23 -6.16 1.91
C LEU A 181 -7.03 -6.75 1.19
N GLY A 182 -5.87 -6.13 1.36
CA GLY A 182 -4.63 -6.54 0.74
C GLY A 182 -3.96 -7.67 1.53
N PHE A 183 -3.58 -8.74 0.80
CA PHE A 183 -2.84 -9.86 1.34
C PHE A 183 -1.60 -10.11 0.47
N GLY A 184 -0.45 -10.26 1.13
CA GLY A 184 0.84 -10.41 0.48
C GLY A 184 1.75 -11.41 1.17
N GLY A 185 3.05 -11.17 1.12
CA GLY A 185 4.11 -12.05 1.63
C GLY A 185 3.92 -12.52 3.07
N ALA A 186 3.33 -11.71 3.94
CA ALA A 186 3.03 -12.08 5.32
C ALA A 186 2.11 -13.32 5.45
N LEU A 187 1.25 -13.58 4.46
CA LEU A 187 0.36 -14.74 4.43
C LEU A 187 1.11 -16.07 4.33
N THR A 188 2.31 -16.06 3.77
CA THR A 188 3.09 -17.27 3.47
C THR A 188 3.75 -17.91 4.69
N TYR A 189 3.77 -17.21 5.83
CA TYR A 189 4.36 -17.74 7.06
C TYR A 189 3.40 -18.68 7.78
N ASP A 190 3.87 -19.86 8.19
CA ASP A 190 3.04 -20.84 8.92
C ASP A 190 2.46 -20.30 10.23
N ARG A 191 3.21 -19.39 10.89
CA ARG A 191 2.78 -18.73 12.13
C ARG A 191 1.73 -17.63 11.91
N ALA A 192 1.44 -17.22 10.68
CA ALA A 192 0.46 -16.19 10.37
C ALA A 192 -0.98 -16.72 10.41
N LEU A 193 -1.34 -17.44 11.47
CA LEU A 193 -2.60 -18.17 11.59
C LEU A 193 -3.82 -17.28 11.37
N GLN A 194 -3.80 -16.06 11.91
CA GLN A 194 -4.92 -15.12 11.74
C GLN A 194 -5.07 -14.66 10.29
N LEU A 195 -3.99 -14.30 9.60
CA LEU A 195 -4.03 -13.89 8.20
C LEU A 195 -4.55 -15.03 7.32
N ARG A 196 -4.04 -16.24 7.52
CA ARG A 196 -4.45 -17.43 6.79
C ARG A 196 -5.92 -17.75 7.02
N ARG A 197 -6.40 -17.60 8.25
CA ARG A 197 -7.81 -17.72 8.58
C ARG A 197 -8.65 -16.68 7.85
N LEU A 198 -8.27 -15.41 7.88
CA LEU A 198 -8.98 -14.34 7.17
C LEU A 198 -9.06 -14.62 5.66
N ALA A 199 -7.95 -15.05 5.04
CA ALA A 199 -7.91 -15.37 3.62
C ALA A 199 -8.86 -16.53 3.23
N THR A 200 -9.19 -17.43 4.16
CA THR A 200 -10.12 -18.54 3.92
C THR A 200 -11.58 -18.22 4.28
N GLU A 201 -11.83 -17.32 5.23
CA GLU A 201 -13.17 -16.98 5.70
C GLU A 201 -13.81 -15.80 4.94
N LEU A 202 -12.98 -14.91 4.41
CA LEU A 202 -13.49 -13.73 3.68
C LEU A 202 -13.93 -14.10 2.26
N PRO A 203 -14.96 -13.42 1.72
CA PRO A 203 -15.34 -13.62 0.34
C PRO A 203 -14.20 -13.21 -0.59
N LEU A 204 -13.91 -14.01 -1.62
CA LEU A 204 -12.84 -13.74 -2.58
C LEU A 204 -12.98 -12.35 -3.22
N SER A 205 -14.22 -11.89 -3.41
CA SER A 205 -14.51 -10.54 -3.93
C SER A 205 -14.03 -9.40 -3.02
N ALA A 206 -13.67 -9.67 -1.77
CA ALA A 206 -13.15 -8.68 -0.82
C ALA A 206 -11.62 -8.74 -0.68
N ILE A 207 -10.96 -9.69 -1.34
CA ILE A 207 -9.51 -9.90 -1.27
C ILE A 207 -8.84 -9.31 -2.51
N VAL A 208 -7.70 -8.67 -2.31
CA VAL A 208 -6.73 -8.30 -3.35
C VAL A 208 -5.35 -8.80 -2.96
N LEU A 209 -4.51 -9.03 -3.97
CA LEU A 209 -3.14 -9.48 -3.77
C LEU A 209 -2.17 -8.33 -3.96
N GLU A 210 -1.12 -8.34 -3.18
CA GLU A 210 -0.06 -7.33 -3.20
C GLU A 210 1.26 -7.93 -2.76
N THR A 211 2.37 -7.23 -3.02
CA THR A 211 3.67 -7.63 -2.51
C THR A 211 4.19 -6.73 -1.41
N ASP A 212 3.89 -5.45 -1.48
CA ASP A 212 4.55 -4.38 -0.70
C ASP A 212 6.06 -4.33 -0.97
N ALA A 213 6.47 -4.79 -2.15
CA ALA A 213 7.88 -4.82 -2.52
C ALA A 213 8.52 -3.42 -2.51
N PRO A 214 9.73 -3.25 -1.96
CA PRO A 214 10.72 -4.27 -1.58
C PRO A 214 10.51 -4.90 -0.20
N ASP A 215 9.52 -4.43 0.56
CA ASP A 215 9.23 -4.86 1.92
C ASP A 215 8.38 -6.15 1.98
N ILE A 216 8.06 -6.59 3.17
CA ILE A 216 7.23 -7.76 3.52
C ILE A 216 7.55 -9.01 2.66
N PRO A 217 8.83 -9.48 2.63
CA PRO A 217 9.19 -10.63 1.83
C PRO A 217 8.41 -11.88 2.25
N PRO A 218 8.00 -12.73 1.29
CA PRO A 218 7.43 -14.04 1.60
C PRO A 218 8.46 -14.92 2.32
N HIS A 219 7.99 -15.97 3.00
CA HIS A 219 8.84 -16.75 3.89
C HIS A 219 10.08 -17.35 3.21
N TRP A 220 10.03 -17.67 1.93
CA TRP A 220 11.16 -18.23 1.18
C TRP A 220 12.25 -17.22 0.83
N LEU A 221 11.98 -15.93 0.96
CA LEU A 221 12.95 -14.83 0.82
C LEU A 221 13.39 -14.28 2.17
N TYR A 222 12.82 -14.76 3.27
CA TYR A 222 13.08 -14.20 4.59
C TYR A 222 14.48 -14.58 5.09
N THR A 223 15.28 -13.58 5.41
CA THR A 223 16.56 -13.73 6.08
C THR A 223 16.35 -13.61 7.59
N THR A 224 16.74 -14.64 8.35
CA THR A 224 16.57 -14.66 9.81
C THR A 224 17.40 -13.58 10.51
N ALA A 225 17.06 -13.26 11.76
CA ALA A 225 17.86 -12.32 12.55
C ALA A 225 19.32 -12.80 12.72
N GLU A 226 19.53 -14.09 12.85
CA GLU A 226 20.87 -14.71 12.97
C GLU A 226 21.68 -14.56 11.67
N GLN A 227 21.05 -14.85 10.53
CA GLN A 227 21.67 -14.66 9.21
C GLN A 227 22.02 -13.19 8.95
N ARG A 228 21.10 -12.24 9.27
CA ARG A 228 21.41 -10.82 9.17
C ARG A 228 22.56 -10.39 10.09
N ALA A 229 22.61 -10.93 11.31
CA ALA A 229 23.72 -10.68 12.23
C ALA A 229 25.04 -11.24 11.69
N ALA A 230 25.00 -12.30 10.86
CA ALA A 230 26.14 -12.86 10.15
C ALA A 230 26.49 -12.08 8.86
N GLY A 231 25.77 -11.00 8.54
CA GLY A 231 26.04 -10.14 7.37
C GLY A 231 25.26 -10.50 6.11
N GLU A 232 24.32 -11.45 6.17
CA GLU A 232 23.45 -11.71 5.04
C GLU A 232 22.44 -10.57 4.86
N PRO A 233 22.23 -10.06 3.63
CA PRO A 233 21.24 -9.02 3.37
C PRO A 233 19.82 -9.54 3.61
N GLN A 234 18.91 -8.66 4.00
CA GLN A 234 17.48 -8.96 3.98
C GLN A 234 17.06 -9.34 2.56
N GLY A 235 16.28 -10.41 2.41
CA GLY A 235 15.74 -10.79 1.13
C GLY A 235 14.80 -9.68 0.62
N ARG A 236 15.09 -9.13 -0.56
CA ARG A 236 14.28 -8.10 -1.20
C ARG A 236 13.08 -8.75 -1.88
N ASN A 237 11.88 -8.30 -1.52
CA ASN A 237 10.66 -8.69 -2.21
C ASN A 237 10.58 -8.05 -3.59
N GLU A 238 9.86 -8.66 -4.51
CA GLU A 238 9.55 -8.07 -5.82
C GLU A 238 8.18 -8.53 -6.34
N PRO A 239 7.51 -7.76 -7.22
CA PRO A 239 6.18 -8.12 -7.72
C PRO A 239 6.13 -9.46 -8.44
N ALA A 240 7.26 -9.96 -8.96
CA ALA A 240 7.36 -11.29 -9.57
C ALA A 240 7.05 -12.44 -8.61
N GLU A 241 7.09 -12.21 -7.30
CA GLU A 241 6.74 -13.21 -6.27
C GLU A 241 5.22 -13.38 -6.10
N LEU A 242 4.41 -12.44 -6.59
CA LEU A 242 2.96 -12.41 -6.39
C LEU A 242 2.25 -13.71 -6.81
N PRO A 243 2.54 -14.31 -7.97
CA PRO A 243 1.90 -15.56 -8.38
C PRO A 243 2.21 -16.76 -7.48
N ARG A 244 3.33 -16.73 -6.76
CA ARG A 244 3.70 -17.77 -5.80
C ARG A 244 3.07 -17.53 -4.42
N ILE A 245 2.74 -16.26 -4.11
CA ILE A 245 2.00 -15.90 -2.89
C ILE A 245 0.52 -16.30 -3.01
N ALA A 246 -0.05 -16.20 -4.22
CA ALA A 246 -1.45 -16.48 -4.54
C ALA A 246 -1.82 -17.96 -4.40
#